data_4141f697ef2463250e2c3f1b172c056a
#
_entry.id   4141f697ef2463250e2c3f1b172c056a
#
_cell.length_a   1.000
_cell.length_b   1.000
_cell.length_c   1.000
_cell.angle_alpha   90.00
_cell.angle_beta   90.00
_cell.angle_gamma   90.00
#
_symmetry.space_group_name_H-M   'P 1'
#
loop_
_entity.id
_entity.type
_entity.pdbx_description
1 polymer ?
#
loop_
_entity_poly.entity_id
_entity_poly.type
_entity_poly.pdbx_seq_one_letter_code
_entity_poly.pdbx_strand_id
1 'polypeptide(L)'
;KYSEPNLPFLLGQATGSIVEPKSAPTDATQPVGTGPYTLGSWAKGSSITLVKWPDYRNAAAIKLAKVTIRFIGDPAAQVAALLSGDVDAFPRVAAARSLAQFKADPRFNVLIGGSRTKTIVGINERKKPLDDVRVRRAILAAIDRKAMIGGAVDGFGTPIGSFYTPGSLGYVDTTGINPYDPELARKLLAEAGVKTPLELSLRLPPPSYARQGGEILAAQLAKVGIIAKIENVEWAQWLSQVFTGPHNYDLTIVAHVEPFDLVKLTEPDYY
;
A
#
# COMPACT_ATOMS: atom_id res chain seq x y z
N LYS A 1 -9.35 17.33 -23.52
CA LYS A 1 -10.69 17.91 -23.27
C LYS A 1 -11.73 16.86 -23.66
N TYR A 2 -11.81 15.82 -22.87
CA TYR A 2 -12.74 14.71 -23.03
C TYR A 2 -13.69 14.68 -21.84
N SER A 3 -14.85 14.07 -22.01
CA SER A 3 -15.75 13.80 -20.90
C SER A 3 -15.09 12.79 -19.96
N GLU A 4 -14.96 13.14 -18.67
CA GLU A 4 -14.44 12.28 -17.62
C GLU A 4 -15.56 12.01 -16.60
N PRO A 5 -16.30 10.90 -16.74
CA PRO A 5 -17.45 10.61 -15.88
C PRO A 5 -17.04 10.40 -14.41
N ASN A 6 -15.78 10.02 -14.14
CA ASN A 6 -15.26 9.80 -12.80
C ASN A 6 -14.65 11.06 -12.16
N LEU A 7 -14.70 12.23 -12.84
CA LEU A 7 -14.07 13.45 -12.36
C LEU A 7 -14.44 13.83 -10.91
N PRO A 8 -15.72 13.77 -10.48
CA PRO A 8 -16.07 14.10 -9.08
C PRO A 8 -15.38 13.18 -8.08
N PHE A 9 -15.20 11.92 -8.46
CA PHE A 9 -14.51 10.93 -7.66
C PHE A 9 -12.99 11.17 -7.63
N LEU A 10 -12.38 11.48 -8.77
CA LEU A 10 -10.95 11.79 -8.88
C LEU A 10 -10.59 13.05 -8.06
N LEU A 11 -11.46 14.08 -8.07
CA LEU A 11 -11.30 15.28 -7.26
C LEU A 11 -11.46 15.01 -5.74
N GLY A 12 -12.11 13.93 -5.36
CA GLY A 12 -12.25 13.50 -3.96
C GLY A 12 -11.05 12.71 -3.44
N GLN A 13 -10.05 12.39 -4.26
CA GLN A 13 -8.87 11.68 -3.83
C GLN A 13 -7.86 12.60 -3.14
N ALA A 14 -7.00 12.04 -2.28
CA ALA A 14 -5.96 12.79 -1.57
C ALA A 14 -4.99 13.53 -2.50
N THR A 15 -4.81 13.03 -3.73
CA THR A 15 -3.97 13.66 -4.77
C THR A 15 -4.66 14.83 -5.48
N GLY A 16 -5.98 14.97 -5.35
CA GLY A 16 -6.80 16.04 -5.93
C GLY A 16 -7.14 17.17 -4.95
N SER A 17 -6.29 17.43 -3.94
CA SER A 17 -6.56 18.44 -2.91
C SER A 17 -6.79 19.84 -3.52
N ILE A 18 -7.90 20.47 -3.11
CA ILE A 18 -8.22 21.84 -3.50
C ILE A 18 -7.54 22.80 -2.53
N VAL A 19 -6.68 23.64 -3.05
CA VAL A 19 -5.90 24.63 -2.29
C VAL A 19 -6.20 26.04 -2.75
N GLU A 20 -5.84 27.03 -1.94
CA GLU A 20 -5.94 28.45 -2.31
C GLU A 20 -4.89 28.73 -3.42
N PRO A 21 -5.31 29.26 -4.61
CA PRO A 21 -4.38 29.40 -5.74
C PRO A 21 -3.15 30.28 -5.47
N LYS A 22 -3.29 31.28 -4.60
CA LYS A 22 -2.18 32.18 -4.25
C LYS A 22 -1.14 31.51 -3.36
N SER A 23 -1.55 30.49 -2.56
CA SER A 23 -0.65 29.74 -1.70
C SER A 23 0.09 28.62 -2.42
N ALA A 24 -0.30 28.23 -3.64
CA ALA A 24 0.30 27.13 -4.36
C ALA A 24 1.83 27.11 -4.40
N PRO A 25 2.57 28.23 -4.56
CA PRO A 25 4.02 28.25 -4.50
C PRO A 25 4.61 27.92 -3.13
N THR A 26 3.85 28.08 -2.05
CA THR A 26 4.30 27.87 -0.66
C THR A 26 3.66 26.65 -0.01
N ASP A 27 2.77 25.95 -0.67
CA ASP A 27 2.01 24.81 -0.11
C ASP A 27 2.92 23.66 0.40
N ALA A 28 4.13 23.54 -0.13
CA ALA A 28 5.12 22.58 0.37
C ALA A 28 5.57 22.85 1.82
N THR A 29 5.30 24.05 2.36
CA THR A 29 5.68 24.46 3.72
C THR A 29 4.55 25.13 4.49
N GLN A 30 3.65 25.82 3.80
CA GLN A 30 2.54 26.60 4.36
C GLN A 30 1.27 26.40 3.53
N PRO A 31 0.70 25.19 3.52
CA PRO A 31 -0.49 24.89 2.74
C PRO A 31 -1.72 25.67 3.24
N VAL A 32 -2.52 26.18 2.30
CA VAL A 32 -3.82 26.81 2.58
C VAL A 32 -4.89 26.03 1.83
N GLY A 33 -5.66 25.23 2.56
CA GLY A 33 -6.74 24.40 2.02
C GLY A 33 -8.12 24.89 2.40
N THR A 34 -9.13 24.14 2.00
CA THR A 34 -10.55 24.41 2.26
C THR A 34 -11.12 23.60 3.44
N GLY A 35 -10.25 22.90 4.16
CA GLY A 35 -10.61 22.02 5.28
C GLY A 35 -10.93 22.77 6.59
N PRO A 36 -11.40 22.03 7.62
CA PRO A 36 -11.79 22.62 8.90
C PRO A 36 -10.63 23.04 9.81
N TYR A 37 -9.41 22.80 9.40
CA TYR A 37 -8.21 23.15 10.17
C TYR A 37 -7.21 23.92 9.32
N THR A 38 -6.48 24.83 9.97
CA THR A 38 -5.32 25.51 9.42
C THR A 38 -4.04 24.91 9.96
N LEU A 39 -2.92 25.11 9.26
CA LEU A 39 -1.63 24.68 9.74
C LEU A 39 -1.18 25.55 10.93
N GLY A 40 -0.98 24.95 12.09
CA GLY A 40 -0.40 25.60 13.26
C GLY A 40 1.12 25.54 13.25
N SER A 41 1.68 24.34 13.09
CA SER A 41 3.12 24.13 12.95
C SER A 41 3.43 22.83 12.21
N TRP A 42 4.63 22.77 11.61
CA TRP A 42 5.12 21.58 10.94
C TRP A 42 6.60 21.36 11.27
N ALA A 43 6.89 20.38 12.10
CA ALA A 43 8.22 19.85 12.32
C ALA A 43 8.48 18.71 11.32
N LYS A 44 9.19 19.01 10.22
CA LYS A 44 9.39 18.03 9.12
C LYS A 44 10.00 16.72 9.64
N GLY A 45 9.40 15.59 9.26
CA GLY A 45 9.81 14.26 9.70
C GLY A 45 9.37 13.88 11.11
N SER A 46 8.79 14.78 11.90
CA SER A 46 8.39 14.55 13.30
C SER A 46 6.89 14.72 13.54
N SER A 47 6.33 15.93 13.26
CA SER A 47 4.93 16.17 13.54
C SER A 47 4.31 17.31 12.73
N ILE A 48 2.99 17.29 12.61
CA ILE A 48 2.17 18.41 12.10
C ILE A 48 1.12 18.73 13.17
N THR A 49 1.00 20.00 13.52
CA THR A 49 -0.08 20.51 14.38
C THR A 49 -1.06 21.32 13.55
N LEU A 50 -2.31 20.93 13.64
CA LEU A 50 -3.45 21.56 12.99
C LEU A 50 -4.30 22.27 14.04
N VAL A 51 -4.77 23.50 13.74
CA VAL A 51 -5.62 24.30 14.62
C VAL A 51 -6.98 24.51 13.94
N LYS A 52 -8.05 24.35 14.71
CA LYS A 52 -9.42 24.55 14.21
C LYS A 52 -9.55 25.94 13.57
N TRP A 53 -10.09 25.97 12.35
CA TRP A 53 -10.40 27.21 11.66
C TRP A 53 -11.76 27.74 12.10
N PRO A 54 -11.83 28.92 12.79
CA PRO A 54 -13.09 29.46 13.34
C PRO A 54 -14.12 29.78 12.26
N ASP A 55 -13.65 30.25 11.10
CA ASP A 55 -14.51 30.70 9.99
C ASP A 55 -14.85 29.57 9.01
N TYR A 56 -14.53 28.32 9.36
CA TYR A 56 -14.95 27.19 8.54
C TYR A 56 -16.47 27.07 8.49
N ARG A 57 -17.03 26.90 7.28
CA ARG A 57 -18.49 26.87 7.01
C ARG A 57 -19.31 26.02 7.99
N ASN A 58 -18.73 25.01 8.60
CA ASN A 58 -19.36 24.11 9.57
C ASN A 58 -18.51 23.98 10.85
N ALA A 59 -17.95 25.10 11.32
CA ALA A 59 -17.05 25.11 12.48
C ALA A 59 -17.70 24.56 13.75
N ALA A 60 -19.01 24.72 13.92
CA ALA A 60 -19.75 24.20 15.10
C ALA A 60 -19.69 22.66 15.21
N ALA A 61 -19.61 21.95 14.08
CA ALA A 61 -19.50 20.48 14.08
C ALA A 61 -18.09 19.99 14.43
N ILE A 62 -17.07 20.85 14.39
CA ILE A 62 -15.68 20.48 14.66
C ILE A 62 -15.44 20.52 16.17
N LYS A 63 -15.22 19.35 16.77
CA LYS A 63 -15.10 19.20 18.23
C LYS A 63 -13.70 19.47 18.76
N LEU A 64 -12.66 19.07 18.01
CA LEU A 64 -11.27 19.21 18.43
C LEU A 64 -10.74 20.60 18.07
N ALA A 65 -10.26 21.35 19.05
CA ALA A 65 -9.66 22.66 18.84
C ALA A 65 -8.28 22.57 18.16
N LYS A 66 -7.56 21.48 18.42
CA LYS A 66 -6.22 21.21 17.92
C LYS A 66 -6.03 19.71 17.70
N VAL A 67 -5.32 19.36 16.64
CA VAL A 67 -4.90 17.99 16.32
C VAL A 67 -3.42 17.99 16.05
N THR A 68 -2.65 17.15 16.72
CA THR A 68 -1.22 16.94 16.42
C THR A 68 -1.02 15.56 15.86
N ILE A 69 -0.50 15.48 14.65
CA ILE A 69 -0.16 14.22 13.97
C ILE A 69 1.33 13.99 14.17
N ARG A 70 1.68 12.91 14.86
CA ARG A 70 3.07 12.49 15.09
C ARG A 70 3.46 11.38 14.10
N PHE A 71 4.64 11.46 13.53
CA PHE A 71 5.16 10.45 12.60
C PHE A 71 5.99 9.43 13.36
N ILE A 72 5.43 8.27 13.65
CA ILE A 72 6.09 7.18 14.37
C ILE A 72 6.13 5.99 13.45
N GLY A 73 7.30 5.70 12.85
CA GLY A 73 7.48 4.63 11.87
C GLY A 73 7.67 3.25 12.49
N ASP A 74 8.28 3.18 13.68
CA ASP A 74 8.56 1.92 14.36
C ASP A 74 7.30 1.36 15.04
N PRO A 75 6.91 0.09 14.77
CA PRO A 75 5.71 -0.52 15.36
C PRO A 75 5.74 -0.62 16.88
N ALA A 76 6.89 -0.90 17.49
CA ALA A 76 7.01 -1.01 18.95
C ALA A 76 6.89 0.37 19.61
N ALA A 77 7.47 1.41 18.98
CA ALA A 77 7.32 2.78 19.43
C ALA A 77 5.86 3.28 19.32
N GLN A 78 5.10 2.84 18.30
CA GLN A 78 3.65 3.12 18.21
C GLN A 78 2.90 2.53 19.40
N VAL A 79 3.16 1.28 19.74
CA VAL A 79 2.54 0.60 20.90
C VAL A 79 2.88 1.34 22.19
N ALA A 80 4.16 1.67 22.40
CA ALA A 80 4.61 2.39 23.60
C ALA A 80 3.95 3.77 23.74
N ALA A 81 3.89 4.54 22.65
CA ALA A 81 3.30 5.87 22.63
C ALA A 81 1.79 5.85 22.95
N LEU A 82 1.06 4.82 22.52
CA LEU A 82 -0.34 4.66 22.83
C LEU A 82 -0.56 4.25 24.31
N LEU A 83 0.27 3.33 24.81
CA LEU A 83 0.18 2.87 26.20
C LEU A 83 0.54 3.97 27.22
N SER A 84 1.53 4.81 26.87
CA SER A 84 1.94 5.95 27.74
C SER A 84 0.97 7.14 27.67
N GLY A 85 0.08 7.18 26.68
CA GLY A 85 -0.79 8.35 26.45
C GLY A 85 -0.09 9.50 25.70
N ASP A 86 1.08 9.27 25.11
CA ASP A 86 1.76 10.24 24.25
C ASP A 86 0.99 10.51 22.93
N VAL A 87 0.14 9.58 22.54
CA VAL A 87 -0.83 9.71 21.46
C VAL A 87 -2.18 9.13 21.88
N ASP A 88 -3.26 9.73 21.37
CA ASP A 88 -4.64 9.33 21.72
C ASP A 88 -5.17 8.25 20.76
N ALA A 89 -4.68 8.20 19.53
CA ALA A 89 -5.17 7.27 18.51
C ALA A 89 -4.15 7.00 17.39
N PHE A 90 -4.24 5.81 16.83
CA PHE A 90 -3.64 5.48 15.54
C PHE A 90 -4.74 5.12 14.54
N PRO A 91 -4.86 5.84 13.41
CA PRO A 91 -5.79 5.48 12.34
C PRO A 91 -5.34 4.22 11.58
N ARG A 92 -4.06 3.85 11.71
CA ARG A 92 -3.47 2.64 11.14
C ARG A 92 -2.39 2.14 12.09
N VAL A 93 -2.57 0.95 12.63
CA VAL A 93 -1.60 0.32 13.54
C VAL A 93 -0.72 -0.64 12.74
N ALA A 94 0.59 -0.41 12.72
CA ALA A 94 1.54 -1.30 12.07
C ALA A 94 1.86 -2.55 12.91
N ALA A 95 1.54 -2.54 14.21
CA ALA A 95 1.78 -3.64 15.15
C ALA A 95 0.51 -4.49 15.36
N ALA A 96 0.03 -5.16 14.33
CA ALA A 96 -1.23 -5.92 14.38
C ALA A 96 -1.22 -7.02 15.49
N ARG A 97 -0.07 -7.63 15.76
CA ARG A 97 0.10 -8.60 16.88
C ARG A 97 -0.22 -8.02 18.24
N SER A 98 -0.02 -6.72 18.42
CA SER A 98 -0.28 -6.03 19.69
C SER A 98 -1.76 -5.68 19.90
N LEU A 99 -2.64 -5.90 18.92
CA LEU A 99 -4.06 -5.54 19.06
C LEU A 99 -4.76 -6.32 20.16
N ALA A 100 -4.32 -7.53 20.49
CA ALA A 100 -4.92 -8.33 21.57
C ALA A 100 -4.81 -7.63 22.93
N GLN A 101 -3.66 -7.02 23.25
CA GLN A 101 -3.46 -6.29 24.49
C GLN A 101 -4.35 -5.04 24.59
N PHE A 102 -4.52 -4.32 23.48
CA PHE A 102 -5.41 -3.15 23.46
C PHE A 102 -6.89 -3.53 23.56
N LYS A 103 -7.29 -4.66 22.97
CA LYS A 103 -8.66 -5.20 23.14
C LYS A 103 -8.96 -5.61 24.58
N ALA A 104 -7.96 -6.06 25.32
CA ALA A 104 -8.11 -6.47 26.73
C ALA A 104 -8.08 -5.29 27.71
N ASP A 105 -7.63 -4.12 27.30
CA ASP A 105 -7.52 -2.93 28.15
C ASP A 105 -8.71 -1.98 27.88
N PRO A 106 -9.56 -1.72 28.88
CA PRO A 106 -10.78 -0.91 28.74
C PRO A 106 -10.51 0.56 28.39
N ARG A 107 -9.26 1.03 28.48
CA ARG A 107 -8.88 2.38 28.05
C ARG A 107 -8.93 2.54 26.53
N PHE A 108 -8.86 1.44 25.76
CA PHE A 108 -8.74 1.47 24.31
C PHE A 108 -9.98 0.91 23.61
N ASN A 109 -10.29 1.52 22.47
CA ASN A 109 -11.29 1.01 21.54
C ASN A 109 -10.58 0.58 20.27
N VAL A 110 -10.59 -0.74 19.95
CA VAL A 110 -9.96 -1.30 18.75
C VAL A 110 -11.02 -1.54 17.69
N LEU A 111 -10.95 -0.78 16.62
CA LEU A 111 -11.82 -0.93 15.45
C LEU A 111 -11.05 -1.63 14.31
N ILE A 112 -11.65 -2.67 13.74
CA ILE A 112 -11.12 -3.40 12.61
C ILE A 112 -12.11 -3.28 11.47
N GLY A 113 -11.68 -2.70 10.35
CA GLY A 113 -12.51 -2.53 9.17
C GLY A 113 -11.81 -3.03 7.90
N GLY A 114 -12.61 -3.42 6.91
CA GLY A 114 -12.12 -3.68 5.56
C GLY A 114 -11.76 -2.38 4.85
N SER A 115 -10.81 -2.45 3.93
CA SER A 115 -10.47 -1.33 3.05
C SER A 115 -10.47 -1.79 1.58
N ARG A 116 -10.39 -0.82 0.66
CA ARG A 116 -10.23 -1.11 -0.77
C ARG A 116 -8.76 -1.18 -1.19
N THR A 117 -7.85 -1.18 -0.23
CA THR A 117 -6.42 -1.34 -0.49
C THR A 117 -6.13 -2.75 -0.98
N LYS A 118 -5.44 -2.85 -2.09
CA LYS A 118 -4.94 -4.10 -2.67
C LYS A 118 -3.43 -4.11 -2.56
N THR A 119 -2.88 -5.10 -1.86
CA THR A 119 -1.44 -5.36 -1.92
C THR A 119 -1.17 -6.30 -3.08
N ILE A 120 -0.35 -5.87 -4.00
CA ILE A 120 -0.06 -6.57 -5.25
C ILE A 120 1.44 -6.77 -5.43
N VAL A 121 1.80 -7.81 -6.18
CA VAL A 121 3.15 -7.99 -6.73
C VAL A 121 3.14 -7.41 -8.13
N GLY A 122 3.89 -6.34 -8.36
CA GLY A 122 4.16 -5.79 -9.68
C GLY A 122 5.25 -6.62 -10.37
N ILE A 123 5.01 -6.98 -11.63
CA ILE A 123 5.95 -7.74 -12.47
C ILE A 123 6.27 -6.89 -13.70
N ASN A 124 7.55 -6.58 -13.92
CA ASN A 124 7.96 -5.80 -15.07
C ASN A 124 8.00 -6.67 -16.33
N GLU A 125 6.90 -6.69 -17.07
CA GLU A 125 6.78 -7.51 -18.28
C GLU A 125 7.61 -7.00 -19.48
N ARG A 126 8.25 -5.83 -19.38
CA ARG A 126 9.19 -5.34 -20.40
C ARG A 126 10.55 -6.04 -20.36
N LYS A 127 10.83 -6.79 -19.28
CA LYS A 127 12.10 -7.48 -19.07
C LYS A 127 12.00 -8.99 -19.32
N LYS A 128 13.00 -9.55 -19.98
CA LYS A 128 13.11 -11.00 -20.13
C LYS A 128 13.57 -11.62 -18.80
N PRO A 129 13.04 -12.82 -18.44
CA PRO A 129 12.04 -13.60 -19.15
C PRO A 129 10.59 -13.27 -18.73
N LEU A 130 10.35 -12.13 -18.06
CA LEU A 130 9.04 -11.73 -17.53
C LEU A 130 8.06 -11.29 -18.61
N ASP A 131 8.53 -11.07 -19.87
CA ASP A 131 7.72 -10.85 -21.06
C ASP A 131 6.93 -12.11 -21.48
N ASP A 132 7.38 -13.30 -21.05
CA ASP A 132 6.64 -14.55 -21.28
C ASP A 132 5.52 -14.72 -20.23
N VAL A 133 4.27 -14.84 -20.71
CA VAL A 133 3.10 -15.03 -19.84
C VAL A 133 3.19 -16.29 -18.98
N ARG A 134 3.89 -17.34 -19.46
CA ARG A 134 4.07 -18.59 -18.70
C ARG A 134 4.93 -18.35 -17.46
N VAL A 135 5.96 -17.51 -17.55
CA VAL A 135 6.80 -17.11 -16.41
C VAL A 135 5.99 -16.30 -15.41
N ARG A 136 5.16 -15.35 -15.85
CA ARG A 136 4.30 -14.59 -14.95
C ARG A 136 3.25 -15.46 -14.25
N ARG A 137 2.68 -16.43 -14.97
CA ARG A 137 1.77 -17.45 -14.38
C ARG A 137 2.48 -18.37 -13.40
N ALA A 138 3.73 -18.73 -13.66
CA ALA A 138 4.55 -19.50 -12.74
C ALA A 138 4.79 -18.75 -11.42
N ILE A 139 5.14 -17.46 -11.49
CA ILE A 139 5.25 -16.61 -10.31
C ILE A 139 3.95 -16.57 -9.53
N LEU A 140 2.80 -16.39 -10.21
CA LEU A 140 1.49 -16.36 -9.58
C LEU A 140 1.14 -17.69 -8.89
N ALA A 141 1.41 -18.83 -9.53
CA ALA A 141 1.16 -20.16 -8.98
C ALA A 141 2.09 -20.49 -7.80
N ALA A 142 3.27 -19.86 -7.71
CA ALA A 142 4.20 -20.03 -6.61
C ALA A 142 3.79 -19.27 -5.32
N ILE A 143 2.77 -18.39 -5.38
CA ILE A 143 2.38 -17.53 -4.25
C ILE A 143 1.23 -18.13 -3.45
N ASP A 144 1.50 -18.52 -2.21
CA ASP A 144 0.48 -18.81 -1.20
C ASP A 144 0.00 -17.51 -0.55
N ARG A 145 -1.17 -17.01 -1.02
CA ARG A 145 -1.76 -15.76 -0.53
C ARG A 145 -2.10 -15.80 0.96
N LYS A 146 -2.52 -16.98 1.49
CA LYS A 146 -2.84 -17.11 2.92
C LYS A 146 -1.59 -17.00 3.79
N ALA A 147 -0.51 -17.66 3.37
CA ALA A 147 0.78 -17.54 4.06
C ALA A 147 1.34 -16.11 3.98
N MET A 148 1.16 -15.42 2.83
CA MET A 148 1.52 -14.00 2.68
C MET A 148 0.76 -13.13 3.68
N ILE A 149 -0.56 -13.29 3.79
CA ILE A 149 -1.40 -12.52 4.73
C ILE A 149 -1.01 -12.84 6.17
N GLY A 150 -0.79 -14.11 6.50
CA GLY A 150 -0.38 -14.52 7.85
C GLY A 150 0.94 -13.90 8.30
N GLY A 151 1.94 -13.89 7.43
CA GLY A 151 3.27 -13.41 7.78
C GLY A 151 3.51 -11.91 7.56
N ALA A 152 2.92 -11.31 6.53
CA ALA A 152 3.17 -9.90 6.21
C ALA A 152 2.27 -8.92 6.97
N VAL A 153 1.07 -9.34 7.36
CA VAL A 153 0.06 -8.49 8.02
C VAL A 153 -0.67 -9.20 9.17
N ASP A 154 -0.04 -10.20 9.78
CA ASP A 154 -0.52 -10.92 10.97
C ASP A 154 -1.96 -11.48 10.83
N GLY A 155 -2.35 -11.89 9.62
CA GLY A 155 -3.68 -12.42 9.33
C GLY A 155 -4.76 -11.35 9.05
N PHE A 156 -4.45 -10.07 9.18
CA PHE A 156 -5.39 -8.97 8.90
C PHE A 156 -5.44 -8.65 7.40
N GLY A 157 -6.08 -9.52 6.63
CA GLY A 157 -6.25 -9.37 5.20
C GLY A 157 -7.21 -10.40 4.64
N THR A 158 -7.66 -10.17 3.41
CA THR A 158 -8.51 -11.10 2.67
C THR A 158 -7.84 -11.43 1.35
N PRO A 159 -7.68 -12.72 0.98
CA PRO A 159 -7.18 -13.09 -0.33
C PRO A 159 -8.11 -12.53 -1.42
N ILE A 160 -7.52 -11.98 -2.46
CA ILE A 160 -8.24 -11.51 -3.65
C ILE A 160 -7.66 -12.18 -4.90
N GLY A 161 -8.51 -12.43 -5.88
CA GLY A 161 -8.11 -13.03 -7.17
C GLY A 161 -8.03 -12.02 -8.31
N SER A 162 -8.49 -10.78 -8.06
CA SER A 162 -8.47 -9.67 -9.00
C SER A 162 -8.20 -8.35 -8.27
N PHE A 163 -8.20 -7.24 -9.01
CA PHE A 163 -8.06 -5.89 -8.42
C PHE A 163 -9.33 -5.38 -7.72
N TYR A 164 -10.45 -6.12 -7.80
CA TYR A 164 -11.64 -5.83 -7.01
C TYR A 164 -11.52 -6.46 -5.63
N THR A 165 -11.92 -5.70 -4.61
CA THR A 165 -11.94 -6.17 -3.22
C THR A 165 -13.37 -6.54 -2.80
N PRO A 166 -13.57 -7.46 -1.85
CA PRO A 166 -14.89 -7.73 -1.30
C PRO A 166 -15.59 -6.44 -0.86
N GLY A 167 -16.87 -6.31 -1.18
CA GLY A 167 -17.66 -5.10 -0.94
C GLY A 167 -17.51 -3.99 -1.99
N SER A 168 -16.65 -4.16 -3.00
CA SER A 168 -16.64 -3.28 -4.18
C SER A 168 -17.77 -3.64 -5.14
N LEU A 169 -18.34 -2.63 -5.79
CA LEU A 169 -19.32 -2.86 -6.86
C LEU A 169 -18.67 -3.69 -7.98
N GLY A 170 -19.33 -4.77 -8.40
CA GLY A 170 -18.80 -5.66 -9.43
C GLY A 170 -17.76 -6.68 -8.94
N TYR A 171 -17.55 -6.81 -7.63
CA TYR A 171 -16.68 -7.84 -7.09
C TYR A 171 -17.20 -9.25 -7.43
N VAL A 172 -16.29 -10.07 -7.95
CA VAL A 172 -16.49 -11.51 -8.14
C VAL A 172 -15.29 -12.22 -7.50
N ASP A 173 -15.54 -13.25 -6.72
CA ASP A 173 -14.45 -14.06 -6.18
C ASP A 173 -13.80 -14.92 -7.28
N THR A 174 -12.57 -14.56 -7.62
CA THR A 174 -11.74 -15.24 -8.61
C THR A 174 -10.51 -15.91 -7.98
N THR A 175 -10.46 -16.04 -6.65
CA THR A 175 -9.32 -16.61 -5.94
C THR A 175 -9.02 -18.06 -6.34
N GLY A 176 -10.04 -18.80 -6.76
CA GLY A 176 -9.91 -20.20 -7.22
C GLY A 176 -9.35 -20.36 -8.65
N ILE A 177 -9.30 -19.28 -9.46
CA ILE A 177 -8.82 -19.38 -10.85
C ILE A 177 -7.31 -19.68 -10.91
N ASN A 178 -6.55 -19.08 -9.99
CA ASN A 178 -5.09 -19.25 -9.90
C ASN A 178 -4.73 -19.69 -8.47
N PRO A 179 -4.90 -20.96 -8.12
CA PRO A 179 -4.52 -21.47 -6.80
C PRO A 179 -3.01 -21.52 -6.62
N TYR A 180 -2.57 -21.62 -5.37
CA TYR A 180 -1.18 -21.92 -5.05
C TYR A 180 -0.87 -23.35 -5.53
N ASP A 181 0.06 -23.48 -6.48
CA ASP A 181 0.49 -24.74 -7.08
C ASP A 181 1.97 -24.64 -7.51
N PRO A 182 2.92 -24.99 -6.61
CA PRO A 182 4.34 -24.96 -6.94
C PRO A 182 4.77 -25.94 -8.04
N GLU A 183 4.04 -27.04 -8.22
CA GLU A 183 4.34 -28.00 -9.29
C GLU A 183 4.00 -27.41 -10.65
N LEU A 184 2.81 -26.78 -10.75
CA LEU A 184 2.44 -26.03 -11.95
C LEU A 184 3.46 -24.90 -12.23
N ALA A 185 3.92 -24.21 -11.19
CA ALA A 185 4.94 -23.16 -11.36
C ALA A 185 6.23 -23.71 -11.99
N ARG A 186 6.77 -24.80 -11.48
CA ARG A 186 7.96 -25.46 -12.06
C ARG A 186 7.74 -25.91 -13.49
N LYS A 187 6.57 -26.51 -13.78
CA LYS A 187 6.20 -26.94 -15.11
C LYS A 187 6.16 -25.77 -16.09
N LEU A 188 5.53 -24.66 -15.74
CA LEU A 188 5.44 -23.47 -16.58
C LEU A 188 6.80 -22.83 -16.86
N LEU A 189 7.72 -22.79 -15.88
CA LEU A 189 9.09 -22.34 -16.07
C LEU A 189 9.85 -23.22 -17.05
N ALA A 190 9.71 -24.53 -16.96
CA ALA A 190 10.33 -25.48 -17.89
C ALA A 190 9.76 -25.33 -19.30
N GLU A 191 8.43 -25.21 -19.47
CA GLU A 191 7.77 -24.97 -20.75
C GLU A 191 8.18 -23.65 -21.39
N ALA A 192 8.48 -22.63 -20.56
CA ALA A 192 9.01 -21.35 -21.03
C ALA A 192 10.51 -21.42 -21.41
N GLY A 193 11.17 -22.56 -21.18
CA GLY A 193 12.60 -22.73 -21.43
C GLY A 193 13.51 -21.97 -20.46
N VAL A 194 12.98 -21.60 -19.30
CA VAL A 194 13.74 -20.85 -18.28
C VAL A 194 14.67 -21.78 -17.54
N LYS A 195 15.95 -21.43 -17.54
CA LYS A 195 16.95 -22.14 -16.70
C LYS A 195 16.82 -21.70 -15.26
N THR A 196 16.75 -22.65 -14.34
CA THR A 196 16.76 -22.41 -12.90
C THR A 196 18.16 -22.69 -12.32
N PRO A 197 18.63 -21.91 -11.32
CA PRO A 197 17.90 -20.82 -10.68
C PRO A 197 17.77 -19.58 -11.57
N LEU A 198 16.54 -18.99 -11.63
CA LEU A 198 16.28 -17.70 -12.23
C LEU A 198 16.49 -16.61 -11.19
N GLU A 199 17.41 -15.68 -11.41
CA GLU A 199 17.61 -14.53 -10.53
C GLU A 199 16.77 -13.34 -10.97
N LEU A 200 16.02 -12.74 -10.04
CA LEU A 200 15.20 -11.55 -10.25
C LEU A 200 15.43 -10.54 -9.12
N SER A 201 15.49 -9.25 -9.44
CA SER A 201 15.48 -8.18 -8.44
C SER A 201 14.08 -8.02 -7.84
N LEU A 202 14.00 -7.82 -6.51
CA LEU A 202 12.76 -7.52 -5.80
C LEU A 202 12.95 -6.21 -5.05
N ARG A 203 12.47 -5.10 -5.64
CA ARG A 203 12.59 -3.75 -5.07
C ARG A 203 11.40 -3.41 -4.20
N LEU A 204 11.67 -3.11 -2.93
CA LEU A 204 10.64 -2.97 -1.89
C LEU A 204 10.67 -1.57 -1.27
N PRO A 205 9.50 -0.88 -1.23
CA PRO A 205 9.35 0.36 -0.48
C PRO A 205 9.37 0.12 1.04
N PRO A 206 9.47 1.17 1.87
CA PRO A 206 9.66 1.05 3.32
C PRO A 206 8.56 0.34 4.11
N PRO A 207 7.25 0.35 3.73
CA PRO A 207 6.20 -0.21 4.57
C PRO A 207 6.38 -1.69 4.89
N SER A 208 5.99 -2.09 6.10
CA SER A 208 6.14 -3.46 6.60
C SER A 208 5.48 -4.51 5.72
N TYR A 209 4.31 -4.22 5.14
CA TYR A 209 3.65 -5.15 4.22
C TYR A 209 4.51 -5.50 3.00
N ALA A 210 5.35 -4.57 2.53
CA ALA A 210 6.25 -4.80 1.41
C ALA A 210 7.52 -5.52 1.86
N ARG A 211 8.20 -5.05 2.93
CA ARG A 211 9.45 -5.64 3.39
C ARG A 211 9.25 -7.05 3.96
N GLN A 212 8.30 -7.23 4.87
CA GLN A 212 7.99 -8.57 5.40
C GLN A 212 7.36 -9.46 4.33
N GLY A 213 6.46 -8.91 3.50
CA GLY A 213 5.89 -9.63 2.36
C GLY A 213 6.95 -10.06 1.35
N GLY A 214 7.97 -9.24 1.13
CA GLY A 214 9.11 -9.56 0.25
C GLY A 214 9.92 -10.75 0.71
N GLU A 215 10.21 -10.85 2.01
CA GLU A 215 10.90 -12.01 2.58
C GLU A 215 10.11 -13.31 2.35
N ILE A 216 8.79 -13.26 2.58
CA ILE A 216 7.92 -14.41 2.37
C ILE A 216 7.84 -14.77 0.88
N LEU A 217 7.67 -13.77 0.02
CA LEU A 217 7.63 -13.95 -1.42
C LEU A 217 8.93 -14.59 -1.92
N ALA A 218 10.08 -14.07 -1.52
CA ALA A 218 11.38 -14.62 -1.89
C ALA A 218 11.52 -16.09 -1.46
N ALA A 219 11.09 -16.43 -0.24
CA ALA A 219 11.10 -17.80 0.25
C ALA A 219 10.16 -18.74 -0.53
N GLN A 220 9.00 -18.24 -0.97
CA GLN A 220 8.05 -19.01 -1.79
C GLN A 220 8.61 -19.22 -3.21
N LEU A 221 9.14 -18.19 -3.84
CA LEU A 221 9.75 -18.25 -5.17
C LEU A 221 10.96 -19.17 -5.23
N ALA A 222 11.77 -19.21 -4.15
CA ALA A 222 12.92 -20.10 -4.05
C ALA A 222 12.53 -21.58 -4.17
N LYS A 223 11.34 -21.99 -3.68
CA LYS A 223 10.83 -23.37 -3.77
C LYS A 223 10.61 -23.83 -5.22
N VAL A 224 10.46 -22.90 -6.14
CA VAL A 224 10.24 -23.20 -7.56
C VAL A 224 11.45 -22.83 -8.43
N GLY A 225 12.59 -22.50 -7.82
CA GLY A 225 13.84 -22.21 -8.52
C GLY A 225 13.98 -20.75 -8.96
N ILE A 226 13.22 -19.81 -8.37
CA ILE A 226 13.39 -18.37 -8.60
C ILE A 226 14.04 -17.74 -7.37
N ILE A 227 15.18 -17.08 -7.55
CA ILE A 227 15.91 -16.35 -6.51
C ILE A 227 15.54 -14.88 -6.60
N ALA A 228 14.66 -14.40 -5.72
CA ALA A 228 14.32 -12.98 -5.63
C ALA A 228 15.34 -12.25 -4.76
N LYS A 229 16.18 -11.41 -5.35
CA LYS A 229 17.17 -10.56 -4.65
C LYS A 229 16.50 -9.32 -4.10
N ILE A 230 16.35 -9.27 -2.78
CA ILE A 230 15.66 -8.16 -2.10
C ILE A 230 16.55 -6.93 -2.08
N GLU A 231 15.99 -5.82 -2.57
CA GLU A 231 16.57 -4.47 -2.56
C GLU A 231 15.59 -3.52 -1.84
N ASN A 232 15.87 -3.22 -0.57
CA ASN A 232 15.08 -2.25 0.19
C ASN A 232 15.48 -0.83 -0.21
N VAL A 233 14.51 -0.02 -0.64
CA VAL A 233 14.72 1.36 -1.08
C VAL A 233 13.80 2.31 -0.31
N GLU A 234 14.15 3.59 -0.27
CA GLU A 234 13.31 4.63 0.33
C GLU A 234 12.22 5.10 -0.64
N TRP A 235 11.13 5.71 -0.12
CA TRP A 235 9.98 6.12 -0.93
C TRP A 235 10.35 6.99 -2.13
N ALA A 236 11.21 8.00 -1.94
CA ALA A 236 11.62 8.88 -3.03
C ALA A 236 12.33 8.11 -4.14
N GLN A 237 13.17 7.14 -3.77
CA GLN A 237 13.87 6.28 -4.70
C GLN A 237 12.91 5.28 -5.38
N TRP A 238 11.98 4.70 -4.62
CA TRP A 238 10.97 3.80 -5.18
C TRP A 238 10.08 4.53 -6.20
N LEU A 239 9.58 5.72 -5.85
CA LEU A 239 8.77 6.53 -6.76
C LEU A 239 9.53 6.89 -8.04
N SER A 240 10.77 7.34 -7.93
CA SER A 240 11.55 7.81 -9.09
C SER A 240 12.11 6.70 -9.96
N GLN A 241 12.35 5.49 -9.45
CA GLN A 241 12.98 4.40 -10.19
C GLN A 241 12.03 3.24 -10.53
N VAL A 242 11.02 3.00 -9.71
CA VAL A 242 10.08 1.89 -9.89
C VAL A 242 8.78 2.40 -10.51
N PHE A 243 8.15 3.41 -9.91
CA PHE A 243 6.79 3.82 -10.25
C PHE A 243 6.71 4.81 -11.43
N THR A 244 7.41 5.94 -11.37
CA THR A 244 7.29 7.02 -12.39
C THR A 244 8.48 7.13 -13.33
N GLY A 245 9.55 6.38 -13.09
CA GLY A 245 10.81 6.52 -13.80
C GLY A 245 11.08 5.41 -14.80
N PRO A 246 12.33 4.94 -14.87
CA PRO A 246 12.77 3.95 -15.87
C PRO A 246 12.26 2.53 -15.57
N HIS A 247 11.40 2.31 -14.61
CA HIS A 247 10.89 1.00 -14.17
C HIS A 247 12.03 -0.01 -13.92
N ASN A 248 13.04 0.45 -13.16
CA ASN A 248 14.23 -0.36 -12.90
C ASN A 248 13.98 -1.38 -11.79
N TYR A 249 13.21 -2.42 -12.08
CA TYR A 249 12.91 -3.55 -11.20
C TYR A 249 12.50 -4.75 -12.07
N ASP A 250 12.53 -5.95 -11.49
CA ASP A 250 11.88 -7.13 -12.04
C ASP A 250 10.58 -7.41 -11.31
N LEU A 251 10.63 -7.38 -9.97
CA LEU A 251 9.48 -7.52 -9.09
C LEU A 251 9.44 -6.37 -8.07
N THR A 252 8.23 -6.01 -7.64
CA THR A 252 7.99 -5.09 -6.52
C THR A 252 6.73 -5.47 -5.76
N ILE A 253 6.56 -4.99 -4.52
CA ILE A 253 5.31 -5.12 -3.76
C ILE A 253 4.83 -3.74 -3.38
N VAL A 254 3.57 -3.44 -3.68
CA VAL A 254 2.96 -2.15 -3.35
C VAL A 254 1.49 -2.30 -3.01
N ALA A 255 0.96 -1.42 -2.18
CA ALA A 255 -0.45 -1.34 -1.82
C ALA A 255 -1.12 -0.18 -2.56
N HIS A 256 -2.18 -0.47 -3.30
CA HIS A 256 -2.97 0.49 -4.08
C HIS A 256 -4.41 0.62 -3.59
N VAL A 257 -4.98 1.79 -3.73
CA VAL A 257 -6.31 2.17 -3.21
C VAL A 257 -7.25 2.67 -4.30
N GLU A 258 -6.99 2.41 -5.58
CA GLU A 258 -7.90 2.82 -6.66
C GLU A 258 -9.27 2.13 -6.48
N PRO A 259 -10.30 2.88 -6.02
CA PRO A 259 -11.50 2.21 -5.54
C PRO A 259 -12.55 1.94 -6.62
N PHE A 260 -12.59 2.69 -7.72
CA PHE A 260 -13.65 2.55 -8.73
C PHE A 260 -13.12 2.49 -10.16
N ASP A 261 -11.99 3.10 -10.43
CA ASP A 261 -11.39 3.10 -11.75
C ASP A 261 -10.12 2.23 -11.75
N LEU A 262 -10.28 1.01 -12.26
CA LEU A 262 -9.16 0.07 -12.41
C LEU A 262 -8.47 0.18 -13.77
N VAL A 263 -8.94 1.04 -14.66
CA VAL A 263 -8.33 1.27 -15.99
C VAL A 263 -6.88 1.70 -15.85
N LYS A 264 -6.57 2.49 -14.83
CA LYS A 264 -5.20 2.89 -14.50
C LYS A 264 -4.23 1.72 -14.35
N LEU A 265 -4.68 0.58 -13.83
CA LEU A 265 -3.86 -0.63 -13.65
C LEU A 265 -3.57 -1.36 -14.97
N THR A 266 -4.22 -0.94 -16.06
CA THR A 266 -4.02 -1.50 -17.41
C THR A 266 -3.26 -0.55 -18.32
N GLU A 267 -2.91 0.64 -17.86
CA GLU A 267 -2.12 1.61 -18.63
C GLU A 267 -0.67 1.10 -18.74
N PRO A 268 -0.07 1.16 -19.95
CA PRO A 268 1.28 0.58 -20.22
C PRO A 268 2.39 1.18 -19.36
N ASP A 269 2.22 2.40 -18.86
CA ASP A 269 3.23 3.15 -18.11
C ASP A 269 2.90 3.28 -16.61
N TYR A 270 1.92 2.50 -16.13
CA TYR A 270 1.53 2.57 -14.71
C TYR A 270 2.52 1.84 -13.79
N TYR A 271 3.17 0.77 -14.30
CA TYR A 271 4.25 0.02 -13.66
C TYR A 271 5.32 -0.38 -14.65
#